data_af26c17f8d3684efd95da8b9528437e3
#
_entry.id   af26c17f8d3684efd95da8b9528437e3
#
_cell.length_a   1.000
_cell.length_b   1.000
_cell.length_c   1.000
_cell.angle_alpha   90.00
_cell.angle_beta   90.00
_cell.angle_gamma   90.00
#
_symmetry.space_group_name_H-M   'P 1'
#
loop_
_entity.id
_entity.type
_entity.pdbx_description
1 polymer ?
#
loop_
_entity_poly.entity_id
_entity_poly.type
_entity_poly.pdbx_seq_one_letter_code
_entity_poly.pdbx_strand_id
1 'polypeptide(L)'
;MAKPRILVVEDEPAIAETIQYALQTDGCEVVCLQAGKLVHELLDSEKVDLVILDIGLPDISGIELCKQIRQGSNVPIIFLTARSDEIDRVVGLEIGGDDYIVKPFSPRELAARVKAVLRRVRGASTERRQNNSFCIDRGRRQITYCGSLLELSRYEYNILIVFLESPGQVFSRDQLMERAWEEPDASMDRTVDAHIKNIRAKLRQVQPAVDPIVTHRGVGYALTESL
;
A
#
# COMPACT_ATOMS: atom_id res chain seq x y z
N MET A 1 -15.27 -15.35 -0.37
CA MET A 1 -13.99 -14.75 -0.82
C MET A 1 -12.92 -15.83 -0.77
N ALA A 2 -11.98 -15.86 -1.74
CA ALA A 2 -10.86 -16.80 -1.68
C ALA A 2 -9.95 -16.44 -0.48
N LYS A 3 -9.40 -17.47 0.19
CA LYS A 3 -8.44 -17.29 1.29
C LYS A 3 -7.16 -16.67 0.76
N PRO A 4 -6.54 -15.69 1.46
CA PRO A 4 -5.24 -15.17 1.05
C PRO A 4 -4.18 -16.25 1.16
N ARG A 5 -3.31 -16.34 0.14
CA ARG A 5 -2.22 -17.29 0.09
C ARG A 5 -0.91 -16.62 0.45
N ILE A 6 -0.28 -17.09 1.52
CA ILE A 6 0.94 -16.53 2.09
C ILE A 6 2.09 -17.51 1.88
N LEU A 7 3.18 -17.03 1.28
CA LEU A 7 4.44 -17.76 1.21
C LEU A 7 5.31 -17.37 2.42
N VAL A 8 5.77 -18.36 3.16
CA VAL A 8 6.72 -18.21 4.27
C VAL A 8 8.04 -18.82 3.85
N VAL A 9 9.12 -18.05 3.88
CA VAL A 9 10.48 -18.48 3.57
C VAL A 9 11.30 -18.32 4.84
N GLU A 10 11.52 -19.42 5.56
CA GLU A 10 12.12 -19.47 6.90
C GLU A 10 12.80 -20.83 7.07
N ASP A 11 14.10 -20.83 7.38
CA ASP A 11 14.91 -22.04 7.49
C ASP A 11 14.75 -22.78 8.85
N GLU A 12 14.30 -22.07 9.90
CA GLU A 12 14.01 -22.66 11.19
C GLU A 12 12.59 -23.28 11.23
N PRO A 13 12.44 -24.63 11.28
CA PRO A 13 11.12 -25.27 11.20
C PRO A 13 10.16 -24.84 12.31
N ALA A 14 10.67 -24.63 13.53
CA ALA A 14 9.85 -24.24 14.69
C ALA A 14 9.24 -22.82 14.50
N ILE A 15 9.97 -21.90 13.86
CA ILE A 15 9.48 -20.56 13.54
C ILE A 15 8.46 -20.66 12.40
N ALA A 16 8.78 -21.40 11.34
CA ALA A 16 7.87 -21.61 10.21
C ALA A 16 6.53 -22.22 10.65
N GLU A 17 6.54 -23.26 11.52
CA GLU A 17 5.35 -23.88 12.09
C GLU A 17 4.52 -22.89 12.93
N THR A 18 5.19 -22.06 13.74
CA THR A 18 4.52 -21.03 14.55
C THR A 18 3.80 -20.00 13.66
N ILE A 19 4.46 -19.55 12.60
CA ILE A 19 3.89 -18.61 11.61
C ILE A 19 2.71 -19.26 10.89
N GLN A 20 2.91 -20.50 10.41
CA GLN A 20 1.89 -21.26 9.69
C GLN A 20 0.63 -21.43 10.53
N TYR A 21 0.78 -21.87 11.80
CA TYR A 21 -0.35 -22.04 12.71
C TYR A 21 -1.12 -20.74 12.94
N ALA A 22 -0.40 -19.64 13.20
CA ALA A 22 -1.02 -18.34 13.44
C ALA A 22 -1.84 -17.85 12.24
N LEU A 23 -1.28 -17.95 11.03
CA LEU A 23 -1.92 -17.46 9.82
C LEU A 23 -3.07 -18.37 9.35
N GLN A 24 -2.95 -19.69 9.52
CA GLN A 24 -4.04 -20.63 9.23
C GLN A 24 -5.21 -20.41 10.16
N THR A 25 -4.97 -20.16 11.45
CA THR A 25 -6.02 -19.81 12.43
C THR A 25 -6.76 -18.53 12.01
N ASP A 26 -6.05 -17.60 11.38
CA ASP A 26 -6.61 -16.35 10.83
C ASP A 26 -7.23 -16.49 9.42
N GLY A 27 -7.34 -17.73 8.92
CA GLY A 27 -8.05 -18.06 7.68
C GLY A 27 -7.22 -17.88 6.40
N CYS A 28 -5.88 -17.81 6.51
CA CYS A 28 -4.98 -17.80 5.37
C CYS A 28 -4.62 -19.24 4.90
N GLU A 29 -4.27 -19.37 3.62
CA GLU A 29 -3.56 -20.52 3.09
C GLU A 29 -2.06 -20.23 3.18
N VAL A 30 -1.26 -21.17 3.71
CA VAL A 30 0.17 -20.95 3.96
C VAL A 30 1.01 -22.03 3.30
N VAL A 31 2.01 -21.61 2.53
CA VAL A 31 3.04 -22.47 1.95
C VAL A 31 4.37 -22.09 2.60
N CYS A 32 5.14 -23.07 3.08
CA CYS A 32 6.43 -22.84 3.72
C CYS A 32 7.57 -23.40 2.85
N LEU A 33 8.62 -22.60 2.67
CA LEU A 33 9.89 -22.99 2.06
C LEU A 33 11.02 -22.75 3.09
N GLN A 34 11.99 -23.66 3.13
CA GLN A 34 13.15 -23.57 4.03
C GLN A 34 14.36 -22.90 3.37
N ALA A 35 14.27 -22.56 2.08
CA ALA A 35 15.36 -21.96 1.31
C ALA A 35 14.80 -21.06 0.19
N GLY A 36 15.58 -20.05 -0.20
CA GLY A 36 15.18 -19.06 -1.18
C GLY A 36 15.11 -19.53 -2.63
N LYS A 37 15.87 -20.58 -2.98
CA LYS A 37 16.05 -21.04 -4.38
C LYS A 37 14.76 -21.45 -5.11
N LEU A 38 13.72 -21.87 -4.38
CA LEU A 38 12.45 -22.32 -4.96
C LEU A 38 11.39 -21.21 -5.02
N VAL A 39 11.70 -20.02 -4.51
CA VAL A 39 10.72 -18.93 -4.40
C VAL A 39 10.25 -18.44 -5.77
N HIS A 40 11.17 -18.29 -6.74
CA HIS A 40 10.81 -17.83 -8.08
C HIS A 40 9.91 -18.81 -8.81
N GLU A 41 10.24 -20.11 -8.78
CA GLU A 41 9.43 -21.15 -9.39
C GLU A 41 8.00 -21.17 -8.83
N LEU A 42 7.87 -20.98 -7.51
CA LEU A 42 6.58 -20.95 -6.84
C LEU A 42 5.80 -19.67 -7.20
N LEU A 43 6.45 -18.51 -7.24
CA LEU A 43 5.81 -17.24 -7.62
C LEU A 43 5.36 -17.21 -9.09
N ASP A 44 6.04 -17.95 -9.97
CA ASP A 44 5.68 -18.07 -11.38
C ASP A 44 4.54 -19.06 -11.61
N SER A 45 4.48 -20.13 -10.80
CA SER A 45 3.49 -21.20 -10.96
C SER A 45 2.20 -20.97 -10.16
N GLU A 46 2.26 -20.20 -9.10
CA GLU A 46 1.17 -20.04 -8.15
C GLU A 46 0.94 -18.57 -7.77
N LYS A 47 -0.34 -18.23 -7.58
CA LYS A 47 -0.68 -16.88 -7.10
C LYS A 47 -0.40 -16.78 -5.60
N VAL A 48 0.54 -15.94 -5.22
CA VAL A 48 0.87 -15.57 -3.83
C VAL A 48 0.39 -14.15 -3.56
N ASP A 49 -0.30 -13.95 -2.43
CA ASP A 49 -0.84 -12.65 -2.03
C ASP A 49 0.13 -11.87 -1.12
N LEU A 50 1.07 -12.56 -0.44
CA LEU A 50 2.09 -11.94 0.41
C LEU A 50 3.23 -12.95 0.67
N VAL A 51 4.46 -12.45 0.77
CA VAL A 51 5.65 -13.21 1.16
C VAL A 51 6.11 -12.76 2.55
N ILE A 52 6.37 -13.72 3.44
CA ILE A 52 7.12 -13.50 4.69
C ILE A 52 8.50 -14.09 4.45
N LEU A 53 9.54 -13.28 4.60
CA LEU A 53 10.88 -13.60 4.14
C LEU A 53 11.91 -13.39 5.24
N ASP A 54 12.56 -14.46 5.70
CA ASP A 54 13.70 -14.32 6.58
C ASP A 54 14.91 -13.74 5.83
N ILE A 55 15.60 -12.81 6.50
CA ILE A 55 16.83 -12.21 5.98
C ILE A 55 17.98 -13.21 6.06
N GLY A 56 18.01 -14.05 7.09
CA GLY A 56 19.11 -14.98 7.43
C GLY A 56 19.04 -16.35 6.77
N LEU A 57 18.48 -16.49 5.57
CA LEU A 57 18.40 -17.78 4.88
C LEU A 57 19.78 -18.38 4.56
N PRO A 58 19.92 -19.73 4.56
CA PRO A 58 21.22 -20.40 4.42
C PRO A 58 21.81 -20.37 3.01
N ASP A 59 20.96 -20.19 1.99
CA ASP A 59 21.36 -20.29 0.57
C ASP A 59 21.48 -18.93 -0.11
N ILE A 60 20.69 -17.95 0.26
CA ILE A 60 20.70 -16.58 -0.28
C ILE A 60 20.19 -15.61 0.80
N SER A 61 20.80 -14.43 0.93
CA SER A 61 20.24 -13.40 1.81
C SER A 61 18.82 -13.02 1.38
N GLY A 62 17.87 -12.92 2.33
CA GLY A 62 16.50 -12.47 2.04
C GLY A 62 16.43 -11.11 1.38
N ILE A 63 17.41 -10.21 1.66
CA ILE A 63 17.53 -8.90 0.99
C ILE A 63 17.82 -9.08 -0.51
N GLU A 64 18.76 -9.94 -0.86
CA GLU A 64 19.09 -10.22 -2.26
C GLU A 64 17.95 -10.91 -2.99
N LEU A 65 17.30 -11.88 -2.32
CA LEU A 65 16.11 -12.54 -2.85
C LEU A 65 14.97 -11.55 -3.09
N CYS A 66 14.76 -10.58 -2.20
CA CYS A 66 13.78 -9.50 -2.40
C CYS A 66 14.07 -8.69 -3.67
N LYS A 67 15.33 -8.30 -3.91
CA LYS A 67 15.72 -7.59 -5.15
C LYS A 67 15.38 -8.40 -6.39
N GLN A 68 15.67 -9.69 -6.37
CA GLN A 68 15.35 -10.59 -7.47
C GLN A 68 13.82 -10.70 -7.68
N ILE A 69 13.04 -10.87 -6.61
CA ILE A 69 11.57 -10.90 -6.69
C ILE A 69 11.04 -9.59 -7.31
N ARG A 70 11.60 -8.44 -6.93
CA ARG A 70 11.16 -7.11 -7.43
C ARG A 70 11.44 -6.88 -8.92
N GLN A 71 12.29 -7.67 -9.56
CA GLN A 71 12.49 -7.61 -11.02
C GLN A 71 11.26 -8.09 -11.80
N GLY A 72 10.45 -8.99 -11.23
CA GLY A 72 9.30 -9.60 -11.92
C GLY A 72 7.97 -9.48 -11.18
N SER A 73 7.97 -9.14 -9.87
CA SER A 73 6.77 -9.18 -9.04
C SER A 73 6.70 -8.03 -8.04
N ASN A 74 5.48 -7.50 -7.88
CA ASN A 74 5.14 -6.52 -6.84
C ASN A 74 4.41 -7.19 -5.65
N VAL A 75 4.57 -8.50 -5.46
CA VAL A 75 3.99 -9.19 -4.31
C VAL A 75 4.50 -8.54 -3.01
N PRO A 76 3.62 -8.22 -2.05
CA PRO A 76 4.06 -7.61 -0.80
C PRO A 76 4.99 -8.54 -0.01
N ILE A 77 6.04 -7.96 0.58
CA ILE A 77 7.07 -8.69 1.33
C ILE A 77 7.19 -8.11 2.74
N ILE A 78 7.04 -8.99 3.74
CA ILE A 78 7.34 -8.70 5.15
C ILE A 78 8.64 -9.41 5.50
N PHE A 79 9.65 -8.68 5.94
CA PHE A 79 10.90 -9.28 6.40
C PHE A 79 10.81 -9.79 7.83
N LEU A 80 11.44 -10.95 8.08
CA LEU A 80 11.80 -11.40 9.41
C LEU A 80 13.28 -11.10 9.65
N THR A 81 13.63 -10.49 10.78
CA THR A 81 15.02 -10.08 11.07
C THR A 81 15.40 -10.33 12.51
N ALA A 82 16.65 -10.69 12.78
CA ALA A 82 17.20 -10.70 14.12
C ALA A 82 17.43 -9.26 14.62
N ARG A 83 17.40 -9.04 15.93
CA ARG A 83 17.43 -7.73 16.61
C ARG A 83 18.70 -6.90 16.35
N SER A 84 19.76 -7.51 15.83
CA SER A 84 21.11 -6.91 15.71
C SER A 84 21.28 -5.99 14.48
N ASP A 85 20.34 -6.00 13.51
CA ASP A 85 20.59 -5.40 12.22
C ASP A 85 19.64 -4.20 11.96
N GLU A 86 19.91 -3.09 12.68
CA GLU A 86 19.25 -1.80 12.40
C GLU A 86 19.49 -1.35 10.96
N ILE A 87 20.65 -1.67 10.40
CA ILE A 87 21.04 -1.38 9.01
C ILE A 87 20.16 -2.17 8.03
N ASP A 88 19.87 -3.45 8.31
CA ASP A 88 19.06 -4.31 7.45
C ASP A 88 17.59 -3.84 7.36
N ARG A 89 17.08 -3.17 8.40
CA ARG A 89 15.71 -2.62 8.45
C ARG A 89 15.52 -1.44 7.49
N VAL A 90 16.48 -0.51 7.48
CA VAL A 90 16.46 0.66 6.58
C VAL A 90 16.67 0.20 5.13
N VAL A 91 17.68 -0.64 4.91
CA VAL A 91 18.01 -1.20 3.59
C VAL A 91 16.86 -2.06 3.05
N GLY A 92 16.20 -2.88 3.90
CA GLY A 92 15.07 -3.72 3.49
C GLY A 92 13.86 -2.92 2.99
N LEU A 93 13.55 -1.78 3.62
CA LEU A 93 12.47 -0.89 3.18
C LEU A 93 12.83 -0.10 1.91
N GLU A 94 14.08 0.36 1.78
CA GLU A 94 14.56 1.05 0.57
C GLU A 94 14.58 0.13 -0.66
N ILE A 95 14.80 -1.17 -0.46
CA ILE A 95 14.86 -2.18 -1.54
C ILE A 95 13.47 -2.65 -1.97
N GLY A 96 12.41 -2.32 -1.21
CA GLY A 96 11.03 -2.64 -1.58
C GLY A 96 10.31 -3.62 -0.66
N GLY A 97 10.76 -3.78 0.59
CA GLY A 97 9.98 -4.42 1.65
C GLY A 97 8.79 -3.56 2.07
N ASP A 98 7.67 -4.17 2.38
CA ASP A 98 6.43 -3.48 2.77
C ASP A 98 6.30 -3.33 4.29
N ASP A 99 6.94 -4.21 5.07
CA ASP A 99 7.04 -4.16 6.54
C ASP A 99 8.18 -5.08 7.01
N TYR A 100 8.50 -5.04 8.32
CA TYR A 100 9.46 -5.94 8.96
C TYR A 100 8.98 -6.36 10.34
N ILE A 101 9.42 -7.55 10.77
CA ILE A 101 9.12 -8.14 12.08
C ILE A 101 10.43 -8.61 12.70
N VAL A 102 10.69 -8.18 13.94
CA VAL A 102 11.92 -8.53 14.65
C VAL A 102 11.70 -9.84 15.43
N LYS A 103 12.60 -10.80 15.27
CA LYS A 103 12.66 -12.03 16.08
C LYS A 103 13.24 -11.74 17.48
N PRO A 104 12.66 -12.27 18.57
CA PRO A 104 11.44 -13.06 18.66
C PRO A 104 10.18 -12.19 18.58
N PHE A 105 9.15 -12.66 17.91
CA PHE A 105 7.89 -11.97 17.71
C PHE A 105 6.70 -12.73 18.32
N SER A 106 5.63 -12.00 18.58
CA SER A 106 4.35 -12.59 18.94
C SER A 106 3.60 -13.07 17.68
N PRO A 107 3.04 -14.31 17.67
CA PRO A 107 2.19 -14.78 16.58
C PRO A 107 1.02 -13.84 16.27
N ARG A 108 0.46 -13.19 17.30
CA ARG A 108 -0.61 -12.19 17.16
C ARG A 108 -0.12 -10.91 16.47
N GLU A 109 1.09 -10.46 16.77
CA GLU A 109 1.71 -9.30 16.12
C GLU A 109 1.91 -9.59 14.63
N LEU A 110 2.52 -10.74 14.31
CA LEU A 110 2.72 -11.17 12.93
C LEU A 110 1.41 -11.20 12.15
N ALA A 111 0.38 -11.84 12.68
CA ALA A 111 -0.92 -11.91 12.03
C ALA A 111 -1.58 -10.52 11.82
N ALA A 112 -1.43 -9.62 12.79
CA ALA A 112 -1.93 -8.25 12.67
C ALA A 112 -1.21 -7.46 11.57
N ARG A 113 0.12 -7.60 11.44
CA ARG A 113 0.93 -6.96 10.39
C ARG A 113 0.60 -7.52 9.01
N VAL A 114 0.49 -8.84 8.87
CA VAL A 114 0.05 -9.49 7.62
C VAL A 114 -1.32 -8.96 7.19
N LYS A 115 -2.30 -8.88 8.10
CA LYS A 115 -3.62 -8.30 7.81
C LYS A 115 -3.52 -6.84 7.37
N ALA A 116 -2.65 -6.05 8.01
CA ALA A 116 -2.47 -4.63 7.67
C ALA A 116 -1.88 -4.46 6.27
N VAL A 117 -0.85 -5.25 5.91
CA VAL A 117 -0.23 -5.22 4.58
C VAL A 117 -1.23 -5.72 3.53
N LEU A 118 -1.89 -6.85 3.74
CA LEU A 118 -2.92 -7.38 2.82
C LEU A 118 -4.07 -6.40 2.62
N ARG A 119 -4.49 -5.67 3.66
CA ARG A 119 -5.53 -4.63 3.55
C ARG A 119 -5.05 -3.47 2.69
N ARG A 120 -3.80 -2.99 2.84
CA ARG A 120 -3.23 -1.93 1.98
C ARG A 120 -3.20 -2.37 0.52
N VAL A 121 -2.75 -3.58 0.25
CA VAL A 121 -2.66 -4.13 -1.12
C VAL A 121 -4.04 -4.45 -1.68
N ARG A 122 -4.95 -4.99 -0.88
CA ARG A 122 -6.34 -5.22 -1.27
C ARG A 122 -7.12 -3.92 -1.37
N GLY A 123 -6.86 -2.95 -0.49
CA GLY A 123 -7.34 -1.58 -0.59
C GLY A 123 -6.90 -0.95 -1.91
N ALA A 124 -5.62 -1.01 -2.25
CA ALA A 124 -5.12 -0.57 -3.55
C ALA A 124 -5.71 -1.38 -4.73
N SER A 125 -6.03 -2.66 -4.55
CA SER A 125 -6.67 -3.51 -5.58
C SER A 125 -8.20 -3.37 -5.59
N THR A 126 -8.82 -3.08 -4.44
CA THR A 126 -10.26 -2.85 -4.31
C THR A 126 -10.59 -1.43 -4.74
N GLU A 127 -9.69 -0.47 -4.52
CA GLU A 127 -9.75 0.88 -5.09
C GLU A 127 -9.64 0.85 -6.61
N ARG A 128 -8.86 -0.08 -7.20
CA ARG A 128 -8.92 -0.35 -8.65
C ARG A 128 -10.27 -0.91 -9.13
N ARG A 129 -11.13 -1.44 -8.24
CA ARG A 129 -12.45 -1.98 -8.60
C ARG A 129 -13.64 -1.11 -8.19
N GLN A 130 -13.45 -0.12 -7.30
CA GLN A 130 -14.56 0.76 -6.88
C GLN A 130 -14.52 2.17 -7.47
N ASN A 131 -13.36 2.63 -8.02
CA ASN A 131 -13.28 3.87 -8.79
C ASN A 131 -12.63 3.58 -10.15
N ASN A 132 -13.38 2.95 -11.05
CA ASN A 132 -12.97 2.75 -12.46
C ASN A 132 -12.60 4.06 -13.18
N SER A 133 -12.80 5.18 -12.53
CA SER A 133 -12.63 6.51 -13.11
C SER A 133 -11.25 7.13 -12.83
N PHE A 134 -10.57 6.79 -11.73
CA PHE A 134 -9.24 7.34 -11.40
C PHE A 134 -8.13 6.28 -11.44
N CYS A 135 -6.97 6.64 -12.02
CA CYS A 135 -5.75 5.84 -11.96
C CYS A 135 -4.58 6.71 -11.48
N ILE A 136 -3.80 6.23 -10.51
CA ILE A 136 -2.70 6.97 -9.89
C ILE A 136 -1.37 6.35 -10.32
N ASP A 137 -0.48 7.14 -10.93
CA ASP A 137 0.94 6.83 -11.10
C ASP A 137 1.76 7.64 -10.08
N ARG A 138 2.10 7.01 -8.96
CA ARG A 138 2.85 7.66 -7.88
C ARG A 138 4.29 8.00 -8.29
N GLY A 139 4.92 7.17 -9.13
CA GLY A 139 6.28 7.36 -9.61
C GLY A 139 6.43 8.61 -10.48
N ARG A 140 5.43 8.87 -11.31
CA ARG A 140 5.38 10.07 -12.17
C ARG A 140 4.59 11.23 -11.54
N ARG A 141 4.00 11.04 -10.36
CA ARG A 141 3.10 12.00 -9.71
C ARG A 141 1.95 12.42 -10.64
N GLN A 142 1.35 11.46 -11.33
CA GLN A 142 0.29 11.68 -12.30
C GLN A 142 -1.01 11.00 -11.84
N ILE A 143 -2.14 11.63 -12.12
CA ILE A 143 -3.47 11.06 -11.92
C ILE A 143 -4.22 11.16 -13.25
N THR A 144 -4.79 10.04 -13.70
CA THR A 144 -5.74 10.04 -14.82
C THR A 144 -7.16 9.90 -14.28
N TYR A 145 -8.12 10.55 -14.94
CA TYR A 145 -9.55 10.45 -14.67
C TYR A 145 -10.27 10.02 -15.94
N CYS A 146 -11.04 8.94 -15.89
CA CYS A 146 -11.71 8.35 -17.05
C CYS A 146 -10.76 8.18 -18.27
N GLY A 147 -9.51 7.76 -18.03
CA GLY A 147 -8.48 7.56 -19.05
C GLY A 147 -7.75 8.83 -19.52
N SER A 148 -8.16 10.02 -19.08
CA SER A 148 -7.52 11.31 -19.44
C SER A 148 -6.59 11.77 -18.33
N LEU A 149 -5.36 12.18 -18.68
CA LEU A 149 -4.39 12.73 -17.73
C LEU A 149 -4.87 14.07 -17.19
N LEU A 150 -4.87 14.24 -15.87
CA LEU A 150 -5.19 15.50 -15.23
C LEU A 150 -3.94 16.37 -15.07
N GLU A 151 -3.97 17.58 -15.59
CA GLU A 151 -2.90 18.58 -15.37
C GLU A 151 -3.07 19.25 -14.00
N LEU A 152 -2.52 18.61 -12.96
CA LEU A 152 -2.67 19.06 -11.56
C LEU A 152 -1.45 19.86 -11.11
N SER A 153 -1.69 20.94 -10.34
CA SER A 153 -0.62 21.55 -9.55
C SER A 153 -0.21 20.62 -8.40
N ARG A 154 0.94 20.90 -7.74
CA ARG A 154 1.45 20.11 -6.61
C ARG A 154 0.39 19.92 -5.52
N TYR A 155 -0.28 20.99 -5.10
CA TYR A 155 -1.29 20.94 -4.04
C TYR A 155 -2.60 20.28 -4.50
N GLU A 156 -3.01 20.48 -5.73
CA GLU A 156 -4.18 19.79 -6.31
C GLU A 156 -3.95 18.28 -6.37
N TYR A 157 -2.73 17.86 -6.76
CA TYR A 157 -2.33 16.45 -6.75
C TYR A 157 -2.39 15.88 -5.33
N ASN A 158 -1.77 16.55 -4.34
CA ASN A 158 -1.75 16.09 -2.95
C ASN A 158 -3.16 16.00 -2.35
N ILE A 159 -4.02 17.02 -2.56
CA ILE A 159 -5.42 16.99 -2.11
C ILE A 159 -6.17 15.81 -2.73
N LEU A 160 -6.00 15.59 -4.04
CA LEU A 160 -6.69 14.52 -4.72
C LEU A 160 -6.19 13.13 -4.24
N ILE A 161 -4.91 12.99 -3.92
CA ILE A 161 -4.36 11.78 -3.28
C ILE A 161 -5.01 11.53 -1.92
N VAL A 162 -5.13 12.56 -1.05
CA VAL A 162 -5.80 12.43 0.26
C VAL A 162 -7.24 11.90 0.09
N PHE A 163 -7.97 12.39 -0.87
CA PHE A 163 -9.31 11.92 -1.17
C PHE A 163 -9.35 10.50 -1.73
N LEU A 164 -8.45 10.18 -2.64
CA LEU A 164 -8.38 8.85 -3.29
C LEU A 164 -7.89 7.75 -2.34
N GLU A 165 -7.16 8.12 -1.29
CA GLU A 165 -6.76 7.18 -0.23
C GLU A 165 -7.89 6.88 0.76
N SER A 166 -8.90 7.72 0.84
CA SER A 166 -10.03 7.56 1.77
C SER A 166 -11.34 8.05 1.16
N PRO A 167 -11.86 7.35 0.13
CA PRO A 167 -13.13 7.71 -0.50
C PRO A 167 -14.27 7.69 0.52
N GLY A 168 -15.21 8.63 0.39
CA GLY A 168 -16.34 8.79 1.31
C GLY A 168 -15.99 9.48 2.64
N GLN A 169 -14.71 9.56 3.02
CA GLN A 169 -14.31 10.27 4.23
C GLN A 169 -14.42 11.79 4.03
N VAL A 170 -15.08 12.45 4.98
CA VAL A 170 -15.16 13.91 5.01
C VAL A 170 -13.91 14.47 5.69
N PHE A 171 -13.18 15.35 5.00
CA PHE A 171 -12.02 16.07 5.54
C PHE A 171 -12.37 17.53 5.74
N SER A 172 -12.03 18.07 6.91
CA SER A 172 -12.08 19.52 7.14
C SER A 172 -11.01 20.25 6.32
N ARG A 173 -11.13 21.58 6.20
CA ARG A 173 -10.11 22.40 5.51
C ARG A 173 -8.74 22.27 6.17
N ASP A 174 -8.72 22.30 7.51
CA ASP A 174 -7.48 22.16 8.28
C ASP A 174 -6.84 20.79 8.09
N GLN A 175 -7.63 19.70 8.08
CA GLN A 175 -7.14 18.35 7.82
C GLN A 175 -6.58 18.20 6.40
N LEU A 176 -7.19 18.84 5.39
CA LEU A 176 -6.67 18.86 4.04
C LEU A 176 -5.38 19.68 3.95
N MET A 177 -5.28 20.79 4.63
CA MET A 177 -4.04 21.56 4.72
C MET A 177 -2.92 20.77 5.37
N GLU A 178 -3.15 20.18 6.54
CA GLU A 178 -2.16 19.41 7.28
C GLU A 178 -1.61 18.22 6.45
N ARG A 179 -2.45 17.57 5.65
CA ARG A 179 -2.06 16.39 4.88
C ARG A 179 -1.50 16.68 3.50
N ALA A 180 -1.91 17.79 2.88
CA ALA A 180 -1.53 18.09 1.50
C ALA A 180 -0.38 19.12 1.40
N TRP A 181 -0.06 19.83 2.49
CA TRP A 181 1.06 20.79 2.56
C TRP A 181 2.20 20.26 3.42
N GLU A 182 3.42 20.34 2.91
CA GLU A 182 4.64 19.94 3.64
C GLU A 182 5.04 21.01 4.68
N GLU A 183 4.70 22.28 4.43
CA GLU A 183 4.90 23.40 5.33
C GLU A 183 3.61 24.23 5.44
N PRO A 184 2.79 24.00 6.48
CA PRO A 184 1.49 24.67 6.61
C PRO A 184 1.58 26.21 6.74
N ASP A 185 2.70 26.73 7.24
CA ASP A 185 2.87 28.16 7.54
C ASP A 185 3.23 29.03 6.32
N ALA A 186 3.63 28.43 5.20
CA ALA A 186 4.15 29.20 4.05
C ALA A 186 3.08 29.78 3.11
N SER A 187 1.78 29.51 3.31
CA SER A 187 0.75 29.93 2.35
C SER A 187 -0.59 30.33 2.98
N MET A 188 -0.58 31.37 3.76
CA MET A 188 -1.83 31.98 4.32
C MET A 188 -2.85 32.44 3.26
N ASP A 189 -2.54 32.45 1.96
CA ASP A 189 -3.34 33.15 0.95
C ASP A 189 -3.99 32.28 -0.13
N ARG A 190 -3.83 30.95 -0.08
CA ARG A 190 -4.49 30.08 -1.07
C ARG A 190 -5.35 29.05 -0.38
N THR A 191 -6.60 29.40 -0.19
CA THR A 191 -7.58 28.57 0.50
C THR A 191 -7.75 27.21 -0.18
N VAL A 192 -7.90 26.14 0.60
CA VAL A 192 -8.30 24.80 0.13
C VAL A 192 -9.47 24.89 -0.86
N ASP A 193 -10.41 25.81 -0.63
CA ASP A 193 -11.58 26.03 -1.50
C ASP A 193 -11.20 26.41 -2.94
N ALA A 194 -10.12 27.20 -3.13
CA ALA A 194 -9.63 27.54 -4.46
C ALA A 194 -9.07 26.31 -5.20
N HIS A 195 -8.29 25.46 -4.50
CA HIS A 195 -7.78 24.22 -5.07
C HIS A 195 -8.91 23.24 -5.39
N ILE A 196 -9.90 23.08 -4.50
CA ILE A 196 -11.09 22.25 -4.75
C ILE A 196 -11.85 22.76 -5.97
N LYS A 197 -12.04 24.08 -6.12
CA LYS A 197 -12.66 24.65 -7.32
C LYS A 197 -11.90 24.31 -8.60
N ASN A 198 -10.56 24.40 -8.56
CA ASN A 198 -9.73 24.10 -9.71
C ASN A 198 -9.75 22.60 -10.06
N ILE A 199 -9.66 21.72 -9.05
CA ILE A 199 -9.78 20.27 -9.26
C ILE A 199 -11.14 19.95 -9.91
N ARG A 200 -12.24 20.48 -9.38
CA ARG A 200 -13.56 20.29 -9.97
C ARG A 200 -13.64 20.76 -11.43
N ALA A 201 -13.04 21.90 -11.73
CA ALA A 201 -13.01 22.40 -13.12
C ALA A 201 -12.30 21.42 -14.06
N LYS A 202 -11.16 20.84 -13.64
CA LYS A 202 -10.40 19.85 -14.42
C LYS A 202 -11.14 18.53 -14.54
N LEU A 203 -11.79 18.06 -13.49
CA LEU A 203 -12.62 16.85 -13.53
C LEU A 203 -13.82 17.01 -14.49
N ARG A 204 -14.47 18.18 -14.47
CA ARG A 204 -15.60 18.49 -15.39
C ARG A 204 -15.17 18.62 -16.84
N GLN A 205 -13.93 18.99 -17.14
CA GLN A 205 -13.41 18.97 -18.51
C GLN A 205 -13.39 17.57 -19.10
N VAL A 206 -13.17 16.55 -18.26
CA VAL A 206 -13.14 15.14 -18.66
C VAL A 206 -14.54 14.53 -18.63
N GLN A 207 -15.30 14.79 -17.55
CA GLN A 207 -16.62 14.21 -17.32
C GLN A 207 -17.60 15.31 -16.86
N PRO A 208 -18.23 16.06 -17.77
CA PRO A 208 -19.07 17.22 -17.41
C PRO A 208 -20.29 16.89 -16.54
N ALA A 209 -20.83 15.68 -16.65
CA ALA A 209 -22.06 15.26 -15.98
C ALA A 209 -21.84 14.82 -14.51
N VAL A 210 -20.58 14.63 -14.06
CA VAL A 210 -20.25 14.06 -12.73
C VAL A 210 -19.39 15.04 -11.95
N ASP A 211 -19.75 15.30 -10.70
CA ASP A 211 -18.89 16.02 -9.74
C ASP A 211 -18.49 15.05 -8.61
N PRO A 212 -17.30 14.47 -8.69
CA PRO A 212 -16.86 13.47 -7.71
C PRO A 212 -16.60 14.02 -6.31
N ILE A 213 -16.40 15.34 -6.16
CA ILE A 213 -16.10 15.97 -4.89
C ILE A 213 -17.39 16.53 -4.28
N VAL A 214 -17.80 15.97 -3.17
CA VAL A 214 -18.98 16.40 -2.41
C VAL A 214 -18.60 17.49 -1.41
N THR A 215 -19.40 18.54 -1.29
CA THR A 215 -19.25 19.57 -0.26
C THR A 215 -20.18 19.29 0.91
N HIS A 216 -19.62 19.09 2.09
CA HIS A 216 -20.33 19.03 3.37
C HIS A 216 -20.31 20.42 4.00
N ARG A 217 -21.44 21.17 3.86
CA ARG A 217 -21.51 22.57 4.31
C ARG A 217 -21.18 22.69 5.78
N GLY A 218 -20.26 23.60 6.12
CA GLY A 218 -19.79 23.83 7.50
C GLY A 218 -18.80 22.80 8.02
N VAL A 219 -18.55 21.70 7.28
CA VAL A 219 -17.65 20.61 7.70
C VAL A 219 -16.43 20.53 6.79
N GLY A 220 -16.60 20.33 5.48
CA GLY A 220 -15.46 20.15 4.57
C GLY A 220 -15.85 19.50 3.26
N TYR A 221 -14.98 18.63 2.76
CA TYR A 221 -15.09 18.00 1.45
C TYR A 221 -14.83 16.48 1.53
N ALA A 222 -15.45 15.71 0.65
CA ALA A 222 -15.22 14.29 0.48
C ALA A 222 -15.20 13.91 -1.01
N LEU A 223 -14.51 12.84 -1.36
CA LEU A 223 -14.69 12.19 -2.66
C LEU A 223 -15.82 11.17 -2.53
N THR A 224 -16.71 11.08 -3.51
CA THR A 224 -17.80 10.09 -3.49
C THR A 224 -17.24 8.66 -3.60
N GLU A 225 -17.89 7.71 -2.92
CA GLU A 225 -17.46 6.30 -2.90
C GLU A 225 -17.75 5.57 -4.22
N SER A 226 -18.76 6.01 -4.96
CA SER A 226 -19.20 5.38 -6.21
C SER A 226 -19.14 6.38 -7.36
N LEU A 227 -18.25 6.13 -8.32
CA LEU A 227 -18.12 6.83 -9.59
C LEU A 227 -18.24 5.85 -10.75
#